data_f459e210e0188e8550ea85a495f3b589
#
_entry.id   f459e210e0188e8550ea85a495f3b589
#
_cell.length_a   1.000
_cell.length_b   1.000
_cell.length_c   1.000
_cell.angle_alpha   90.00
_cell.angle_beta   90.00
_cell.angle_gamma   90.00
#
_symmetry.space_group_name_H-M   'P 1'
#
loop_
_entity.id
_entity.type
_entity.pdbx_description
1 polymer ?
#
loop_
_entity_poly.entity_id
_entity_poly.type
_entity_poly.pdbx_seq_one_letter_code
_entity_poly.pdbx_strand_id
1 'polypeptide(L)'
;MMQRLSGKKFSIFIQGCRTNQYEGEAIAAALEAEGAVCGEESPDIVVIVTCTITAIADRKCRKLIRRARRENPRAVIAACGCYAQKVTEAERELLDIDIVLGNRLKHRLPELVAERLAGGAPCIEVDGDIERENIWDSLTLDRPRLHTRAFLKVQDGCNHYCSYCIVPSVRGKPVSRPLAEAVDEARRITESGCPEIVLTGVHLGLYDKLPQLVRRIGALPKIKRLRFGSIEPFAVNDELLTALADCPAFCEHLHMPLQSGDDGVLSSMKRGYRAADFAKIAARARGVLGDSLHISTDLMVGFPTEDDDAFRRSLDFVRGLGFGKVHVFPYSPREGTPAAAMEQLRSETVHRRAAESLELAAELHKDFCSQWIGRECAILTEESDGTAAKGLTRNYIRVTAKAAAK
;
A
#
# COMPACT_ATOMS: atom_id res chain seq x y z
N MET A 1 15.28 3.61 30.77
CA MET A 1 14.60 4.81 30.23
C MET A 1 13.21 4.89 30.85
N MET A 2 12.80 6.06 31.36
CA MET A 2 11.41 6.24 31.80
C MET A 2 10.47 6.15 30.59
N GLN A 3 9.49 5.27 30.66
CA GLN A 3 8.45 5.14 29.64
C GLN A 3 7.51 6.37 29.73
N ARG A 4 7.59 7.27 28.73
CA ARG A 4 6.90 8.57 28.73
C ARG A 4 5.38 8.46 28.68
N LEU A 5 4.85 7.35 28.18
CA LEU A 5 3.42 7.09 27.95
C LEU A 5 2.88 5.95 28.82
N SER A 6 3.57 5.63 29.95
CA SER A 6 3.14 4.56 30.85
C SER A 6 1.70 4.75 31.34
N GLY A 7 0.88 3.71 31.18
CA GLY A 7 -0.52 3.70 31.61
C GLY A 7 -1.50 4.46 30.66
N LYS A 8 -1.00 5.04 29.55
CA LYS A 8 -1.84 5.67 28.54
C LYS A 8 -2.42 4.64 27.57
N LYS A 9 -3.67 4.85 27.15
CA LYS A 9 -4.32 4.04 26.13
C LYS A 9 -4.29 4.76 24.78
N PHE A 10 -4.04 4.01 23.71
CA PHE A 10 -4.13 4.54 22.35
C PHE A 10 -5.00 3.68 21.45
N SER A 11 -5.67 4.32 20.50
CA SER A 11 -6.27 3.67 19.33
C SER A 11 -5.62 4.19 18.06
N ILE A 12 -5.57 3.34 17.02
CA ILE A 12 -4.97 3.69 15.75
C ILE A 12 -5.90 3.30 14.59
N PHE A 13 -6.12 4.25 13.68
CA PHE A 13 -6.91 4.06 12.47
C PHE A 13 -6.02 4.26 11.24
N ILE A 14 -5.98 3.26 10.37
CA ILE A 14 -5.10 3.27 9.21
C ILE A 14 -5.94 3.32 7.94
N GLN A 15 -5.73 4.37 7.14
CA GLN A 15 -6.33 4.51 5.81
C GLN A 15 -5.24 4.45 4.74
N GLY A 16 -5.55 3.84 3.59
CA GLY A 16 -4.73 3.90 2.40
C GLY A 16 -4.02 2.60 2.06
N CYS A 17 -2.78 2.73 1.56
CA CYS A 17 -2.02 1.65 0.95
C CYS A 17 -1.26 0.78 1.96
N ARG A 18 -0.57 -0.26 1.45
CA ARG A 18 0.26 -1.16 2.26
C ARG A 18 1.40 -0.44 3.00
N THR A 19 1.94 0.64 2.40
CA THR A 19 2.91 1.50 3.08
C THR A 19 2.32 2.14 4.34
N ASN A 20 1.07 2.64 4.26
CA ASN A 20 0.37 3.16 5.43
C ASN A 20 0.09 2.08 6.49
N GLN A 21 -0.20 0.85 6.04
CA GLN A 21 -0.38 -0.28 6.97
C GLN A 21 0.91 -0.55 7.76
N TYR A 22 2.06 -0.63 7.07
CA TYR A 22 3.35 -0.74 7.74
C TYR A 22 3.58 0.41 8.73
N GLU A 23 3.38 1.65 8.27
CA GLU A 23 3.63 2.84 9.09
C GLU A 23 2.75 2.87 10.34
N GLY A 24 1.48 2.48 10.22
CA GLY A 24 0.59 2.38 11.37
C GLY A 24 0.99 1.31 12.37
N GLU A 25 1.37 0.13 11.89
CA GLU A 25 1.89 -0.96 12.75
C GLU A 25 3.18 -0.53 13.48
N ALA A 26 4.09 0.16 12.79
CA ALA A 26 5.35 0.63 13.36
C ALA A 26 5.12 1.79 14.36
N ILE A 27 4.15 2.66 14.11
CA ILE A 27 3.74 3.69 15.09
C ILE A 27 3.15 3.04 16.34
N ALA A 28 2.29 2.03 16.19
CA ALA A 28 1.75 1.29 17.33
C ALA A 28 2.87 0.66 18.15
N ALA A 29 3.88 0.05 17.49
CA ALA A 29 5.07 -0.48 18.14
C ALA A 29 5.85 0.59 18.91
N ALA A 30 6.02 1.77 18.33
CA ALA A 30 6.75 2.87 18.96
C ALA A 30 6.00 3.43 20.20
N LEU A 31 4.67 3.53 20.14
CA LEU A 31 3.85 3.93 21.30
C LEU A 31 3.89 2.88 22.41
N GLU A 32 3.82 1.58 22.08
CA GLU A 32 3.97 0.49 23.04
C GLU A 32 5.35 0.47 23.71
N ALA A 33 6.42 0.77 22.96
CA ALA A 33 7.78 0.87 23.50
C ALA A 33 7.90 1.99 24.55
N GLU A 34 7.12 3.07 24.43
CA GLU A 34 7.02 4.15 25.42
C GLU A 34 6.01 3.86 26.55
N GLY A 35 5.45 2.64 26.59
CA GLY A 35 4.58 2.17 27.69
C GLY A 35 3.08 2.40 27.48
N ALA A 36 2.65 2.88 26.31
CA ALA A 36 1.23 2.98 26.00
C ALA A 36 0.63 1.60 25.67
N VAL A 37 -0.67 1.45 25.88
CA VAL A 37 -1.40 0.20 25.65
C VAL A 37 -2.44 0.42 24.55
N CYS A 38 -2.46 -0.46 23.53
CA CYS A 38 -3.47 -0.43 22.50
C CYS A 38 -4.84 -0.82 23.06
N GLY A 39 -5.86 0.02 22.82
CA GLY A 39 -7.23 -0.24 23.26
C GLY A 39 -8.21 0.77 22.67
N GLU A 40 -9.42 0.31 22.39
CA GLU A 40 -10.45 1.14 21.73
C GLU A 40 -11.32 1.91 22.73
N GLU A 41 -11.44 1.44 23.98
CA GLU A 41 -12.30 2.04 24.98
C GLU A 41 -11.63 3.22 25.68
N SER A 42 -12.20 4.41 25.50
CA SER A 42 -11.75 5.67 26.11
C SER A 42 -10.23 5.91 25.97
N PRO A 43 -9.69 5.96 24.74
CA PRO A 43 -8.27 6.18 24.54
C PRO A 43 -7.85 7.59 24.96
N ASP A 44 -6.63 7.72 25.53
CA ASP A 44 -5.98 9.00 25.77
C ASP A 44 -5.41 9.60 24.46
N ILE A 45 -5.13 8.72 23.49
CA ILE A 45 -4.47 9.05 22.22
C ILE A 45 -5.20 8.38 21.08
N VAL A 46 -5.54 9.14 20.02
CA VAL A 46 -6.09 8.61 18.79
C VAL A 46 -5.17 8.97 17.63
N VAL A 47 -4.57 7.96 17.00
CA VAL A 47 -3.70 8.14 15.84
C VAL A 47 -4.45 7.81 14.56
N ILE A 48 -4.35 8.69 13.56
CA ILE A 48 -4.98 8.51 12.26
C ILE A 48 -3.91 8.57 11.17
N VAL A 49 -3.58 7.42 10.60
CA VAL A 49 -2.69 7.33 9.43
C VAL A 49 -3.51 7.62 8.18
N THR A 50 -3.18 8.68 7.48
CA THR A 50 -4.02 9.32 6.46
C THR A 50 -3.56 9.03 5.03
N CYS A 51 -4.51 9.07 4.08
CA CYS A 51 -4.28 8.89 2.65
C CYS A 51 -4.86 10.06 1.86
N THR A 52 -4.20 10.45 0.73
CA THR A 52 -4.65 11.53 -0.16
C THR A 52 -4.61 11.15 -1.65
N ILE A 53 -4.52 9.86 -1.97
CA ILE A 53 -4.37 9.40 -3.37
C ILE A 53 -5.62 9.74 -4.21
N THR A 54 -6.80 9.76 -3.60
CA THR A 54 -8.06 10.15 -4.25
C THR A 54 -8.81 11.19 -3.42
N ALA A 55 -9.67 12.00 -4.07
CA ALA A 55 -10.56 12.93 -3.38
C ALA A 55 -11.51 12.25 -2.37
N ILE A 56 -11.88 10.99 -2.65
CA ILE A 56 -12.66 10.17 -1.72
C ILE A 56 -11.84 9.85 -0.47
N ALA A 57 -10.54 9.55 -0.62
CA ALA A 57 -9.65 9.30 0.53
C ALA A 57 -9.57 10.53 1.45
N ASP A 58 -9.42 11.74 0.91
CA ASP A 58 -9.41 12.99 1.69
C ASP A 58 -10.71 13.17 2.48
N ARG A 59 -11.87 12.97 1.81
CA ARG A 59 -13.18 13.05 2.49
C ARG A 59 -13.31 12.04 3.63
N LYS A 60 -12.82 10.81 3.42
CA LYS A 60 -12.81 9.77 4.46
C LYS A 60 -11.90 10.15 5.63
N CYS A 61 -10.70 10.71 5.36
CA CYS A 61 -9.78 11.18 6.39
C CYS A 61 -10.43 12.27 7.25
N ARG A 62 -10.99 13.33 6.62
CA ARG A 62 -11.67 14.40 7.36
C ARG A 62 -12.87 13.89 8.19
N LYS A 63 -13.65 12.97 7.62
CA LYS A 63 -14.78 12.36 8.36
C LYS A 63 -14.29 11.57 9.57
N LEU A 64 -13.21 10.81 9.42
CA LEU A 64 -12.64 10.01 10.50
C LEU A 64 -12.06 10.89 11.61
N ILE A 65 -11.32 11.96 11.26
CA ILE A 65 -10.77 12.91 12.22
C ILE A 65 -11.88 13.56 13.06
N ARG A 66 -12.92 14.10 12.39
CA ARG A 66 -14.07 14.70 13.10
C ARG A 66 -14.80 13.69 13.99
N ARG A 67 -14.91 12.44 13.52
CA ARG A 67 -15.50 11.37 14.32
C ARG A 67 -14.64 11.08 15.56
N ALA A 68 -13.33 10.93 15.38
CA ALA A 68 -12.40 10.67 16.47
C ALA A 68 -12.46 11.74 17.56
N ARG A 69 -12.47 13.03 17.19
CA ARG A 69 -12.61 14.14 18.14
C ARG A 69 -13.95 14.11 18.87
N ARG A 70 -15.07 13.91 18.15
CA ARG A 70 -16.40 13.87 18.74
C ARG A 70 -16.56 12.72 19.74
N GLU A 71 -16.03 11.54 19.41
CA GLU A 71 -16.13 10.35 20.26
C GLU A 71 -15.13 10.38 21.43
N ASN A 72 -14.02 11.10 21.27
CA ASN A 72 -12.95 11.21 22.27
C ASN A 72 -12.54 12.68 22.51
N PRO A 73 -13.40 13.51 23.12
CA PRO A 73 -13.17 14.95 23.19
C PRO A 73 -11.94 15.36 24.02
N ARG A 74 -11.44 14.49 24.89
CA ARG A 74 -10.26 14.75 25.74
C ARG A 74 -8.98 14.04 25.26
N ALA A 75 -9.08 13.20 24.25
CA ALA A 75 -7.91 12.48 23.69
C ALA A 75 -7.03 13.42 22.87
N VAL A 76 -5.76 13.14 22.82
CA VAL A 76 -4.84 13.73 21.85
C VAL A 76 -5.13 13.11 20.48
N ILE A 77 -5.56 13.91 19.52
CA ILE A 77 -5.81 13.48 18.12
C ILE A 77 -4.57 13.78 17.29
N ALA A 78 -3.91 12.74 16.80
CA ALA A 78 -2.74 12.85 15.97
C ALA A 78 -3.05 12.35 14.55
N ALA A 79 -2.82 13.18 13.53
CA ALA A 79 -2.95 12.83 12.12
C ALA A 79 -1.56 12.77 11.47
N CYS A 80 -1.23 11.69 10.78
CA CYS A 80 0.04 11.55 10.05
C CYS A 80 -0.19 10.91 8.68
N GLY A 81 0.80 11.03 7.77
CA GLY A 81 0.70 10.42 6.44
C GLY A 81 0.38 11.41 5.32
N CYS A 82 -0.08 10.88 4.16
CA CYS A 82 -0.13 11.64 2.91
C CYS A 82 -1.11 12.84 2.94
N TYR A 83 -2.26 12.72 3.59
CA TYR A 83 -3.17 13.85 3.75
C TYR A 83 -2.61 14.86 4.75
N ALA A 84 -2.08 14.38 5.88
CA ALA A 84 -1.48 15.24 6.90
C ALA A 84 -0.31 16.08 6.35
N GLN A 85 0.47 15.57 5.39
CA GLN A 85 1.56 16.30 4.73
C GLN A 85 1.11 17.63 4.07
N LYS A 86 -0.17 17.77 3.78
CA LYS A 86 -0.75 18.94 3.10
C LYS A 86 -1.68 19.79 3.99
N VAL A 87 -1.88 19.40 5.24
CA VAL A 87 -2.76 20.11 6.18
C VAL A 87 -2.16 21.46 6.51
N THR A 88 -2.95 22.53 6.35
CA THR A 88 -2.60 23.89 6.76
C THR A 88 -3.02 24.13 8.22
N GLU A 89 -2.52 25.21 8.83
CA GLU A 89 -2.90 25.60 10.18
C GLU A 89 -4.41 25.82 10.30
N ALA A 90 -5.01 26.53 9.35
CA ALA A 90 -6.45 26.75 9.31
C ALA A 90 -7.27 25.43 9.24
N GLU A 91 -6.78 24.45 8.48
CA GLU A 91 -7.42 23.14 8.37
C GLU A 91 -7.21 22.30 9.64
N ARG A 92 -6.05 22.39 10.28
CA ARG A 92 -5.77 21.77 11.58
C ARG A 92 -6.76 22.26 12.65
N GLU A 93 -6.94 23.57 12.75
CA GLU A 93 -7.89 24.19 13.67
C GLU A 93 -9.34 23.78 13.37
N LEU A 94 -9.74 23.84 12.08
CA LEU A 94 -11.10 23.45 11.65
C LEU A 94 -11.43 21.98 11.95
N LEU A 95 -10.43 21.10 11.93
CA LEU A 95 -10.58 19.68 12.22
C LEU A 95 -10.28 19.33 13.68
N ASP A 96 -9.83 20.28 14.47
CA ASP A 96 -9.44 20.14 15.87
C ASP A 96 -8.42 19.01 16.08
N ILE A 97 -7.31 19.07 15.32
CA ILE A 97 -6.20 18.12 15.40
C ILE A 97 -5.14 18.67 16.34
N ASP A 98 -4.69 17.86 17.30
CA ASP A 98 -3.63 18.25 18.23
C ASP A 98 -2.23 18.16 17.58
N ILE A 99 -1.97 17.10 16.82
CA ILE A 99 -0.66 16.84 16.22
C ILE A 99 -0.84 16.48 14.75
N VAL A 100 -0.19 17.23 13.88
CA VAL A 100 -0.10 16.91 12.44
C VAL A 100 1.35 16.57 12.11
N LEU A 101 1.58 15.37 11.53
CA LEU A 101 2.92 14.90 11.18
C LEU A 101 3.04 14.56 9.70
N GLY A 102 4.10 15.08 9.08
CA GLY A 102 4.53 14.73 7.74
C GLY A 102 5.00 13.28 7.59
N ASN A 103 5.22 12.89 6.34
CA ASN A 103 5.54 11.50 6.01
C ASN A 103 6.92 11.02 6.49
N ARG A 104 7.87 11.90 6.73
CA ARG A 104 9.24 11.56 7.15
C ARG A 104 9.52 11.76 8.65
N LEU A 105 8.53 12.24 9.40
CA LEU A 105 8.65 12.62 10.80
C LEU A 105 7.84 11.73 11.75
N LYS A 106 7.27 10.63 11.26
CA LYS A 106 6.37 9.76 12.05
C LYS A 106 7.05 9.12 13.26
N HIS A 107 8.38 8.90 13.19
CA HIS A 107 9.17 8.41 14.33
C HIS A 107 9.12 9.34 15.55
N ARG A 108 8.82 10.64 15.35
CA ARG A 108 8.70 11.62 16.44
C ARG A 108 7.35 11.59 17.17
N LEU A 109 6.38 10.82 16.65
CA LEU A 109 5.02 10.82 17.20
C LEU A 109 4.96 10.53 18.70
N PRO A 110 5.67 9.52 19.25
CA PRO A 110 5.62 9.26 20.70
C PRO A 110 6.12 10.44 21.56
N GLU A 111 7.12 11.16 21.10
CA GLU A 111 7.67 12.36 21.76
C GLU A 111 6.62 13.48 21.80
N LEU A 112 6.07 13.85 20.63
CA LEU A 112 5.08 14.92 20.50
C LEU A 112 3.78 14.61 21.25
N VAL A 113 3.37 13.36 21.29
CA VAL A 113 2.22 12.92 22.10
C VAL A 113 2.50 13.12 23.59
N ALA A 114 3.70 12.76 24.06
CA ALA A 114 4.07 12.96 25.47
C ALA A 114 4.10 14.44 25.84
N GLU A 115 4.67 15.30 24.98
CA GLU A 115 4.66 16.76 25.14
C GLU A 115 3.24 17.32 25.19
N ARG A 116 2.37 16.87 24.27
CA ARG A 116 0.97 17.34 24.22
C ARG A 116 0.17 16.92 25.45
N LEU A 117 0.36 15.71 25.94
CA LEU A 117 -0.27 15.22 27.18
C LEU A 117 0.23 15.96 28.43
N ALA A 118 1.45 16.48 28.41
CA ALA A 118 2.01 17.32 29.47
C ALA A 118 1.52 18.79 29.42
N GLY A 119 0.61 19.13 28.49
CA GLY A 119 0.07 20.48 28.35
C GLY A 119 0.73 21.34 27.26
N GLY A 120 1.57 20.76 26.41
CA GLY A 120 2.15 21.42 25.24
C GLY A 120 1.09 21.90 24.25
N ALA A 121 1.41 22.90 23.43
CA ALA A 121 0.51 23.42 22.41
C ALA A 121 0.28 22.41 21.27
N PRO A 122 -0.86 22.48 20.54
CA PRO A 122 -1.02 21.76 19.27
C PRO A 122 0.07 22.14 18.26
N CYS A 123 0.49 21.21 17.41
CA CYS A 123 1.59 21.44 16.47
C CYS A 123 1.35 20.86 15.07
N ILE A 124 2.00 21.46 14.08
CA ILE A 124 2.18 20.91 12.75
C ILE A 124 3.68 20.73 12.51
N GLU A 125 4.10 19.50 12.32
CA GLU A 125 5.45 19.16 11.88
C GLU A 125 5.38 18.42 10.55
N VAL A 126 5.57 19.16 9.48
CA VAL A 126 5.62 18.63 8.11
C VAL A 126 6.92 19.11 7.45
N ASP A 127 7.49 18.26 6.61
CA ASP A 127 8.67 18.66 5.82
C ASP A 127 8.27 19.76 4.86
N GLY A 128 8.83 20.95 4.99
CA GLY A 128 8.50 22.12 4.17
C GLY A 128 8.84 21.92 2.69
N ASP A 129 9.88 21.17 2.37
CA ASP A 129 10.27 20.80 1.01
C ASP A 129 10.61 19.31 0.94
N ILE A 130 9.56 18.48 1.06
CA ILE A 130 9.71 17.02 1.03
C ILE A 130 10.38 16.50 -0.26
N GLU A 131 10.38 17.30 -1.34
CA GLU A 131 11.05 16.94 -2.59
C GLU A 131 12.58 17.16 -2.54
N ARG A 132 13.09 17.94 -1.60
CA ARG A 132 14.54 18.19 -1.47
C ARG A 132 15.25 17.19 -0.58
N GLU A 133 14.57 16.71 0.46
CA GLU A 133 15.20 15.85 1.46
C GLU A 133 15.06 14.38 1.10
N ASN A 134 16.16 13.62 1.23
CA ASN A 134 16.24 12.18 1.01
C ASN A 134 16.46 11.45 2.34
N ILE A 135 15.54 11.63 3.29
CA ILE A 135 15.64 11.04 4.62
C ILE A 135 14.71 9.83 4.72
N TRP A 136 15.26 8.71 5.19
CA TRP A 136 14.46 7.54 5.57
C TRP A 136 13.87 7.75 6.97
N ASP A 137 12.56 7.56 7.12
CA ASP A 137 11.92 7.55 8.43
C ASP A 137 12.28 6.27 9.19
N SER A 138 12.88 6.41 10.38
CA SER A 138 13.48 5.32 11.16
C SER A 138 12.47 4.39 11.86
N LEU A 139 11.18 4.47 11.54
CA LEU A 139 10.18 3.55 12.06
C LEU A 139 10.54 2.09 11.77
N THR A 140 10.38 1.23 12.76
CA THR A 140 10.66 -0.22 12.66
C THR A 140 9.52 -1.05 13.23
N LEU A 141 9.40 -2.28 12.74
CA LEU A 141 8.42 -3.26 13.18
C LEU A 141 9.14 -4.53 13.67
N ASP A 142 8.73 -5.06 14.81
CA ASP A 142 9.22 -6.34 15.36
C ASP A 142 8.26 -7.49 15.01
N ARG A 143 6.96 -7.21 14.99
CA ARG A 143 5.89 -8.17 14.68
C ARG A 143 4.65 -7.44 14.17
N PRO A 144 3.81 -8.08 13.35
CA PRO A 144 2.50 -7.53 13.02
C PRO A 144 1.58 -7.54 14.27
N ARG A 145 0.73 -6.53 14.39
CA ARG A 145 -0.22 -6.36 15.48
C ARG A 145 -1.68 -6.43 15.02
N LEU A 146 -1.93 -5.96 13.82
CA LEU A 146 -3.27 -5.81 13.25
C LEU A 146 -3.56 -6.83 12.13
N HIS A 147 -2.53 -7.53 11.65
CA HIS A 147 -2.64 -8.42 10.49
C HIS A 147 -1.98 -9.77 10.72
N THR A 148 -2.41 -10.80 9.99
CA THR A 148 -1.81 -12.15 10.00
C THR A 148 -0.51 -12.24 9.20
N ARG A 149 -0.13 -11.18 8.49
CA ARG A 149 1.09 -10.99 7.73
C ARG A 149 1.74 -9.67 8.08
N ALA A 150 3.03 -9.54 7.91
CA ALA A 150 3.71 -8.28 8.08
C ALA A 150 3.93 -7.58 6.74
N PHE A 151 3.65 -6.29 6.69
CA PHE A 151 4.17 -5.45 5.63
C PHE A 151 5.58 -5.00 6.02
N LEU A 152 6.52 -5.04 5.08
CA LEU A 152 7.89 -4.54 5.28
C LEU A 152 8.17 -3.45 4.27
N LYS A 153 8.14 -2.20 4.73
CA LYS A 153 8.45 -1.03 3.90
C LYS A 153 9.95 -0.94 3.69
N VAL A 154 10.38 -0.96 2.45
CA VAL A 154 11.81 -0.90 2.07
C VAL A 154 12.13 0.30 1.17
N GLN A 155 11.10 0.99 0.66
CA GLN A 155 11.25 2.12 -0.24
C GLN A 155 10.13 3.13 0.03
N ASP A 156 10.43 4.44 -0.09
CA ASP A 156 9.46 5.54 0.01
C ASP A 156 9.74 6.61 -1.06
N GLY A 157 8.73 7.43 -1.36
CA GLY A 157 8.81 8.46 -2.37
C GLY A 157 8.87 7.93 -3.81
N CYS A 158 8.71 8.83 -4.79
CA CYS A 158 8.70 8.49 -6.22
C CYS A 158 9.10 9.70 -7.07
N ASN A 159 9.89 9.47 -8.12
CA ASN A 159 10.29 10.49 -9.10
C ASN A 159 9.76 10.20 -10.51
N HIS A 160 8.73 9.37 -10.64
CA HIS A 160 8.17 9.03 -11.95
C HIS A 160 7.28 10.14 -12.52
N TYR A 161 6.74 11.00 -11.67
CA TYR A 161 5.91 12.16 -12.04
C TYR A 161 4.82 11.84 -13.08
N CYS A 162 4.12 10.69 -12.90
CA CYS A 162 2.95 10.39 -13.71
C CYS A 162 1.97 11.57 -13.65
N SER A 163 1.35 11.93 -14.77
CA SER A 163 0.58 13.17 -14.91
C SER A 163 -0.64 13.28 -13.98
N TYR A 164 -1.09 12.18 -13.41
CA TYR A 164 -2.23 12.09 -12.49
C TYR A 164 -1.82 11.97 -11.00
N CYS A 165 -0.52 11.80 -10.71
CA CYS A 165 -0.07 11.30 -9.43
C CYS A 165 0.37 12.41 -8.48
N ILE A 166 -0.23 12.43 -7.28
CA ILE A 166 0.10 13.36 -6.20
C ILE A 166 1.27 12.89 -5.33
N VAL A 167 1.73 11.64 -5.49
CA VAL A 167 2.72 11.02 -4.59
C VAL A 167 4.03 11.82 -4.46
N PRO A 168 4.64 12.34 -5.54
CA PRO A 168 5.87 13.11 -5.39
C PRO A 168 5.74 14.30 -4.43
N SER A 169 4.62 15.03 -4.49
CA SER A 169 4.40 16.22 -3.64
C SER A 169 4.07 15.90 -2.17
N VAL A 170 3.75 14.64 -1.84
CA VAL A 170 3.39 14.25 -0.46
C VAL A 170 4.36 13.24 0.16
N ARG A 171 5.16 12.52 -0.65
CA ARG A 171 6.17 11.57 -0.17
C ARG A 171 7.58 11.85 -0.64
N GLY A 172 7.74 12.85 -1.54
CA GLY A 172 9.02 13.32 -2.01
C GLY A 172 9.75 12.36 -2.94
N LYS A 173 11.07 12.58 -3.07
CA LYS A 173 11.97 11.78 -3.89
C LYS A 173 12.12 10.36 -3.37
N PRO A 174 12.51 9.41 -4.25
CA PRO A 174 12.78 8.04 -3.85
C PRO A 174 13.86 7.99 -2.76
N VAL A 175 13.60 7.22 -1.73
CA VAL A 175 14.56 6.83 -0.70
C VAL A 175 14.45 5.34 -0.45
N SER A 176 15.59 4.66 -0.40
CA SER A 176 15.67 3.22 -0.13
C SER A 176 16.17 2.97 1.29
N ARG A 177 15.57 1.99 1.94
CA ARG A 177 16.05 1.51 3.24
C ARG A 177 17.38 0.78 3.06
N PRO A 178 18.37 0.95 3.96
CA PRO A 178 19.59 0.15 3.93
C PRO A 178 19.28 -1.35 3.95
N LEU A 179 19.95 -2.11 3.07
CA LEU A 179 19.67 -3.55 2.87
C LEU A 179 19.82 -4.35 4.17
N ALA A 180 20.85 -4.06 4.97
CA ALA A 180 21.07 -4.75 6.24
C ALA A 180 19.91 -4.54 7.22
N GLU A 181 19.43 -3.31 7.36
CA GLU A 181 18.31 -2.98 8.25
C GLU A 181 17.00 -3.65 7.81
N ALA A 182 16.74 -3.69 6.47
CA ALA A 182 15.56 -4.37 5.94
C ALA A 182 15.59 -5.89 6.23
N VAL A 183 16.77 -6.52 6.09
CA VAL A 183 16.95 -7.96 6.39
C VAL A 183 16.84 -8.23 7.89
N ASP A 184 17.41 -7.35 8.74
CA ASP A 184 17.34 -7.51 10.19
C ASP A 184 15.92 -7.36 10.72
N GLU A 185 15.14 -6.45 10.15
CA GLU A 185 13.71 -6.35 10.50
C GLU A 185 12.92 -7.56 9.99
N ALA A 186 13.17 -8.04 8.78
CA ALA A 186 12.56 -9.27 8.27
C ALA A 186 12.87 -10.47 9.19
N ARG A 187 14.08 -10.55 9.72
CA ARG A 187 14.47 -11.59 10.69
C ARG A 187 13.65 -11.50 11.96
N ARG A 188 13.57 -10.32 12.61
CA ARG A 188 12.74 -10.12 13.81
C ARG A 188 11.28 -10.49 13.58
N ILE A 189 10.70 -10.05 12.46
CA ILE A 189 9.33 -10.37 12.06
C ILE A 189 9.13 -11.89 11.95
N THR A 190 10.03 -12.60 11.27
CA THR A 190 9.90 -14.06 11.13
C THR A 190 10.15 -14.81 12.44
N GLU A 191 11.04 -14.32 13.28
CA GLU A 191 11.32 -14.86 14.63
C GLU A 191 10.13 -14.68 15.57
N SER A 192 9.32 -13.64 15.40
CA SER A 192 8.05 -13.47 16.14
C SER A 192 6.96 -14.48 15.75
N GLY A 193 7.21 -15.35 14.76
CA GLY A 193 6.26 -16.35 14.27
C GLY A 193 5.38 -15.88 13.11
N CYS A 194 5.60 -14.68 12.58
CA CYS A 194 4.83 -14.20 11.42
C CYS A 194 5.15 -15.03 10.16
N PRO A 195 4.15 -15.65 9.52
CA PRO A 195 4.40 -16.60 8.43
C PRO A 195 4.62 -15.94 7.07
N GLU A 196 4.15 -14.72 6.85
CA GLU A 196 4.23 -14.02 5.56
C GLU A 196 4.74 -12.59 5.70
N ILE A 197 5.76 -12.26 4.90
CA ILE A 197 6.23 -10.89 4.70
C ILE A 197 5.81 -10.39 3.32
N VAL A 198 5.22 -9.20 3.28
CA VAL A 198 4.89 -8.48 2.05
C VAL A 198 5.85 -7.30 1.90
N LEU A 199 6.81 -7.40 0.98
CA LEU A 199 7.68 -6.27 0.65
C LEU A 199 6.83 -5.15 0.05
N THR A 200 6.95 -3.95 0.59
CA THR A 200 6.18 -2.80 0.14
C THR A 200 7.04 -1.55 0.01
N GLY A 201 6.59 -0.65 -0.84
CA GLY A 201 7.13 0.67 -1.06
C GLY A 201 6.12 1.49 -1.83
N VAL A 202 6.38 2.78 -1.96
CA VAL A 202 5.63 3.66 -2.86
C VAL A 202 5.88 3.26 -4.31
N HIS A 203 7.12 2.94 -4.61
CA HIS A 203 7.57 2.46 -5.91
C HIS A 203 8.67 1.43 -5.70
N LEU A 204 8.27 0.19 -5.39
CA LEU A 204 9.21 -0.89 -5.01
C LEU A 204 10.31 -1.13 -6.06
N GLY A 205 10.02 -0.90 -7.34
CA GLY A 205 11.00 -1.01 -8.42
C GLY A 205 12.15 0.01 -8.38
N LEU A 206 12.06 1.04 -7.55
CA LEU A 206 13.16 2.00 -7.32
C LEU A 206 14.09 1.56 -6.17
N TYR A 207 13.86 0.40 -5.58
CA TYR A 207 14.80 -0.19 -4.62
C TYR A 207 15.88 -0.95 -5.40
N ASP A 208 17.04 -0.34 -5.56
CA ASP A 208 18.15 -0.81 -6.41
C ASP A 208 18.68 -2.21 -6.04
N LYS A 209 18.54 -2.61 -4.78
CA LYS A 209 18.99 -3.91 -4.24
C LYS A 209 17.86 -4.94 -4.10
N LEU A 210 16.76 -4.79 -4.85
CA LEU A 210 15.58 -5.65 -4.71
C LEU A 210 15.89 -7.15 -4.92
N PRO A 211 16.63 -7.57 -5.97
CA PRO A 211 17.02 -8.98 -6.13
C PRO A 211 17.86 -9.52 -4.97
N GLN A 212 18.80 -8.71 -4.46
CA GLN A 212 19.62 -9.09 -3.29
C GLN A 212 18.77 -9.21 -2.02
N LEU A 213 17.81 -8.29 -1.82
CA LEU A 213 16.89 -8.34 -0.70
C LEU A 213 16.04 -9.61 -0.73
N VAL A 214 15.51 -9.99 -1.90
CA VAL A 214 14.75 -11.23 -2.09
C VAL A 214 15.58 -12.45 -1.69
N ARG A 215 16.81 -12.55 -2.20
CA ARG A 215 17.73 -13.68 -1.87
C ARG A 215 18.02 -13.73 -0.37
N ARG A 216 18.29 -12.59 0.28
CA ARG A 216 18.61 -12.55 1.71
C ARG A 216 17.42 -12.87 2.60
N ILE A 217 16.24 -12.33 2.29
CA ILE A 217 15.03 -12.65 3.05
C ILE A 217 14.61 -14.10 2.79
N GLY A 218 14.68 -14.56 1.54
CA GLY A 218 14.37 -15.95 1.16
C GLY A 218 15.26 -16.99 1.86
N ALA A 219 16.47 -16.60 2.27
CA ALA A 219 17.39 -17.45 3.01
C ALA A 219 17.16 -17.44 4.54
N LEU A 220 16.22 -16.65 5.07
CA LEU A 220 15.92 -16.65 6.51
C LEU A 220 15.26 -17.97 6.93
N PRO A 221 15.73 -18.64 8.02
CA PRO A 221 15.26 -19.99 8.37
C PRO A 221 13.76 -20.11 8.65
N LYS A 222 13.13 -19.04 9.10
CA LYS A 222 11.72 -19.04 9.52
C LYS A 222 10.76 -18.41 8.50
N ILE A 223 11.27 -17.90 7.37
CA ILE A 223 10.39 -17.35 6.32
C ILE A 223 9.54 -18.47 5.69
N LYS A 224 8.24 -18.30 5.63
CA LYS A 224 7.31 -19.25 4.99
C LYS A 224 6.78 -18.71 3.67
N ARG A 225 6.50 -17.41 3.62
CA ARG A 225 5.92 -16.72 2.46
C ARG A 225 6.55 -15.33 2.30
N LEU A 226 7.01 -15.05 1.12
CA LEU A 226 7.49 -13.74 0.68
C LEU A 226 6.63 -13.26 -0.49
N ARG A 227 6.07 -12.08 -0.37
CA ARG A 227 5.19 -11.49 -1.38
C ARG A 227 5.60 -10.07 -1.67
N PHE A 228 5.25 -9.59 -2.86
CA PHE A 228 5.40 -8.19 -3.20
C PHE A 228 4.09 -7.42 -3.05
N GLY A 229 4.20 -6.15 -2.74
CA GLY A 229 3.20 -5.14 -3.00
C GLY A 229 3.00 -4.92 -4.50
N SER A 230 2.90 -3.66 -4.89
CA SER A 230 2.92 -3.30 -6.32
C SER A 230 4.36 -3.20 -6.80
N ILE A 231 4.62 -3.72 -8.01
CA ILE A 231 5.92 -3.57 -8.68
C ILE A 231 5.70 -3.07 -10.11
N GLU A 232 6.39 -2.00 -10.47
CA GLU A 232 6.28 -1.45 -11.83
C GLU A 232 6.86 -2.43 -12.86
N PRO A 233 6.27 -2.53 -14.08
CA PRO A 233 6.65 -3.52 -15.07
C PRO A 233 8.15 -3.50 -15.41
N PHE A 234 8.73 -2.32 -15.60
CA PHE A 234 10.15 -2.18 -15.96
C PHE A 234 11.13 -2.67 -14.88
N ALA A 235 10.69 -2.82 -13.65
CA ALA A 235 11.51 -3.39 -12.58
C ALA A 235 11.49 -4.93 -12.56
N VAL A 236 10.58 -5.56 -13.31
CA VAL A 236 10.49 -7.01 -13.46
C VAL A 236 11.46 -7.46 -14.55
N ASN A 237 12.75 -7.39 -14.25
CA ASN A 237 13.86 -7.75 -15.11
C ASN A 237 14.37 -9.18 -14.81
N ASP A 238 15.33 -9.66 -15.59
CA ASP A 238 15.87 -11.03 -15.49
C ASP A 238 16.50 -11.32 -14.15
N GLU A 239 17.23 -10.37 -13.59
CA GLU A 239 17.89 -10.55 -12.29
C GLU A 239 16.86 -10.74 -11.17
N LEU A 240 15.76 -9.95 -11.20
CA LEU A 240 14.68 -10.10 -10.25
C LEU A 240 13.93 -11.43 -10.48
N LEU A 241 13.59 -11.75 -11.71
CA LEU A 241 12.89 -13.01 -12.04
C LEU A 241 13.68 -14.23 -11.60
N THR A 242 14.99 -14.25 -11.83
CA THR A 242 15.88 -15.30 -11.32
C THR A 242 15.86 -15.36 -9.79
N ALA A 243 15.99 -14.21 -9.12
CA ALA A 243 15.96 -14.18 -7.66
C ALA A 243 14.62 -14.67 -7.07
N LEU A 244 13.51 -14.44 -7.77
CA LEU A 244 12.18 -14.93 -7.37
C LEU A 244 12.03 -16.43 -7.62
N ALA A 245 12.51 -16.93 -8.75
CA ALA A 245 12.50 -18.36 -9.09
C ALA A 245 13.34 -19.19 -8.11
N ASP A 246 14.48 -18.64 -7.68
CA ASP A 246 15.38 -19.26 -6.71
C ASP A 246 14.89 -19.14 -5.24
N CYS A 247 13.76 -18.46 -4.99
CA CYS A 247 13.23 -18.22 -3.64
C CYS A 247 12.03 -19.12 -3.32
N PRO A 248 12.17 -20.25 -2.61
CA PRO A 248 11.06 -21.16 -2.31
C PRO A 248 9.92 -20.50 -1.51
N ALA A 249 10.24 -19.45 -0.75
CA ALA A 249 9.26 -18.69 0.01
C ALA A 249 8.45 -17.73 -0.87
N PHE A 250 8.88 -17.42 -2.09
CA PHE A 250 8.17 -16.50 -2.96
C PHE A 250 6.77 -17.03 -3.27
N CYS A 251 5.79 -16.18 -3.08
CA CYS A 251 4.39 -16.45 -3.43
C CYS A 251 4.16 -16.08 -4.89
N GLU A 252 3.60 -17.01 -5.67
CA GLU A 252 3.43 -16.91 -7.12
C GLU A 252 2.38 -15.85 -7.50
N HIS A 253 2.66 -14.59 -7.13
CA HIS A 253 1.80 -13.44 -7.41
C HIS A 253 2.62 -12.17 -7.62
N LEU A 254 2.39 -11.50 -8.75
CA LEU A 254 2.90 -10.17 -9.05
C LEU A 254 1.74 -9.23 -9.32
N HIS A 255 1.72 -8.11 -8.61
CA HIS A 255 0.81 -7.01 -8.91
C HIS A 255 1.57 -5.95 -9.71
N MET A 256 1.29 -5.88 -11.02
CA MET A 256 1.94 -4.96 -11.95
C MET A 256 0.92 -3.92 -12.44
N PRO A 257 1.00 -2.64 -12.04
CA PRO A 257 0.05 -1.61 -12.45
C PRO A 257 0.19 -1.26 -13.94
N LEU A 258 -0.81 -1.59 -14.75
CA LEU A 258 -0.88 -1.26 -16.19
C LEU A 258 -1.36 0.18 -16.39
N GLN A 259 -2.40 0.57 -15.69
CA GLN A 259 -3.15 1.82 -15.76
C GLN A 259 -4.03 1.97 -17.02
N SER A 260 -3.54 1.67 -18.22
CA SER A 260 -4.30 1.66 -19.48
C SER A 260 -3.68 0.67 -20.46
N GLY A 261 -4.48 0.06 -21.32
CA GLY A 261 -4.02 -0.78 -22.43
C GLY A 261 -3.83 0.01 -23.74
N ASP A 262 -4.02 1.33 -23.73
CA ASP A 262 -3.85 2.20 -24.90
C ASP A 262 -2.57 3.03 -24.78
N ASP A 263 -1.75 3.00 -25.83
CA ASP A 263 -0.46 3.68 -25.87
C ASP A 263 -0.57 5.21 -25.83
N GLY A 264 -1.63 5.80 -26.39
CA GLY A 264 -1.87 7.23 -26.35
C GLY A 264 -2.20 7.72 -24.94
N VAL A 265 -3.04 6.97 -24.24
CA VAL A 265 -3.39 7.23 -22.83
C VAL A 265 -2.16 7.01 -21.94
N LEU A 266 -1.41 5.93 -22.11
CA LEU A 266 -0.15 5.66 -21.36
C LEU A 266 0.86 6.79 -21.53
N SER A 267 1.02 7.30 -22.76
CA SER A 267 1.87 8.45 -23.06
C SER A 267 1.42 9.71 -22.32
N SER A 268 0.12 10.01 -22.36
CA SER A 268 -0.47 11.16 -21.65
C SER A 268 -0.37 11.04 -20.14
N MET A 269 -0.43 9.80 -19.63
CA MET A 269 -0.16 9.47 -18.22
C MET A 269 1.31 9.55 -17.83
N LYS A 270 2.23 9.69 -18.81
CA LYS A 270 3.69 9.64 -18.61
C LYS A 270 4.17 8.33 -17.99
N ARG A 271 3.66 7.18 -18.48
CA ARG A 271 4.03 5.87 -17.92
C ARG A 271 5.40 5.37 -18.33
N GLY A 272 5.99 5.90 -19.42
CA GLY A 272 7.32 5.55 -19.88
C GLY A 272 7.45 4.15 -20.54
N TYR A 273 6.34 3.46 -20.79
CA TYR A 273 6.27 2.18 -21.51
C TYR A 273 5.00 2.13 -22.37
N ARG A 274 4.98 1.20 -23.32
CA ARG A 274 3.82 0.88 -24.16
C ARG A 274 3.14 -0.40 -23.70
N ALA A 275 1.90 -0.59 -24.11
CA ALA A 275 1.13 -1.81 -23.84
C ALA A 275 1.89 -3.07 -24.28
N ALA A 276 2.51 -3.04 -25.47
CA ALA A 276 3.31 -4.16 -25.97
C ALA A 276 4.53 -4.49 -25.08
N ASP A 277 5.15 -3.51 -24.45
CA ASP A 277 6.27 -3.75 -23.53
C ASP A 277 5.79 -4.44 -22.25
N PHE A 278 4.66 -4.01 -21.74
CA PHE A 278 4.01 -4.68 -20.61
C PHE A 278 3.69 -6.15 -20.92
N ALA A 279 3.14 -6.42 -22.14
CA ALA A 279 2.82 -7.78 -22.56
C ALA A 279 4.07 -8.69 -22.62
N LYS A 280 5.19 -8.17 -23.13
CA LYS A 280 6.47 -8.90 -23.16
C LYS A 280 6.96 -9.23 -21.75
N ILE A 281 6.91 -8.27 -20.85
CA ILE A 281 7.32 -8.47 -19.45
C ILE A 281 6.42 -9.50 -18.77
N ALA A 282 5.10 -9.43 -18.94
CA ALA A 282 4.15 -10.39 -18.39
C ALA A 282 4.38 -11.81 -18.92
N ALA A 283 4.60 -11.96 -20.24
CA ALA A 283 4.92 -13.24 -20.85
C ALA A 283 6.25 -13.82 -20.33
N ARG A 284 7.28 -12.97 -20.19
CA ARG A 284 8.57 -13.38 -19.64
C ARG A 284 8.45 -13.83 -18.18
N ALA A 285 7.71 -13.07 -17.36
CA ALA A 285 7.47 -13.44 -15.96
C ALA A 285 6.77 -14.82 -15.84
N ARG A 286 5.76 -15.09 -16.68
CA ARG A 286 5.13 -16.42 -16.75
C ARG A 286 6.10 -17.51 -17.21
N GLY A 287 6.93 -17.21 -18.20
CA GLY A 287 7.93 -18.16 -18.70
C GLY A 287 8.97 -18.59 -17.65
N VAL A 288 9.34 -17.69 -16.74
CA VAL A 288 10.32 -17.96 -15.67
C VAL A 288 9.68 -18.51 -14.41
N LEU A 289 8.54 -17.95 -13.98
CA LEU A 289 7.90 -18.27 -12.71
C LEU A 289 6.79 -19.33 -12.82
N GLY A 290 6.50 -19.77 -14.05
CA GLY A 290 5.57 -20.87 -14.34
C GLY A 290 4.09 -20.45 -14.41
N ASP A 291 3.25 -21.41 -14.78
CA ASP A 291 1.82 -21.23 -15.05
C ASP A 291 0.99 -20.93 -13.76
N SER A 292 1.57 -21.18 -12.61
CA SER A 292 0.94 -20.83 -11.33
C SER A 292 0.97 -19.32 -11.03
N LEU A 293 1.77 -18.55 -11.77
CA LEU A 293 1.94 -17.12 -11.55
C LEU A 293 0.62 -16.37 -11.78
N HIS A 294 0.10 -15.80 -10.73
CA HIS A 294 -1.00 -14.85 -10.77
C HIS A 294 -0.47 -13.44 -11.05
N ILE A 295 -0.81 -12.87 -12.19
CA ILE A 295 -0.57 -11.45 -12.45
C ILE A 295 -1.87 -10.68 -12.22
N SER A 296 -1.83 -9.75 -11.28
CA SER A 296 -2.90 -8.78 -11.06
C SER A 296 -2.47 -7.38 -11.51
N THR A 297 -3.43 -6.52 -11.81
CA THR A 297 -3.15 -5.19 -12.36
C THR A 297 -4.15 -4.14 -11.86
N ASP A 298 -3.76 -2.87 -12.05
CA ASP A 298 -4.63 -1.70 -11.92
C ASP A 298 -5.02 -1.21 -13.31
N LEU A 299 -6.30 -0.88 -13.48
CA LEU A 299 -6.86 -0.24 -14.67
C LEU A 299 -7.55 1.05 -14.25
N MET A 300 -7.07 2.18 -14.75
CA MET A 300 -7.68 3.49 -14.56
C MET A 300 -8.59 3.80 -15.74
N VAL A 301 -9.83 4.17 -15.49
CA VAL A 301 -10.80 4.54 -16.51
C VAL A 301 -11.24 5.99 -16.37
N GLY A 302 -11.58 6.61 -17.50
CA GLY A 302 -12.01 8.00 -17.50
C GLY A 302 -10.88 9.00 -17.37
N PHE A 303 -9.66 8.62 -17.74
CA PHE A 303 -8.54 9.55 -17.85
C PHE A 303 -8.85 10.60 -18.95
N PRO A 304 -8.46 11.88 -18.80
CA PRO A 304 -8.87 12.97 -19.71
C PRO A 304 -8.68 12.72 -21.21
N THR A 305 -7.64 12.02 -21.61
CA THR A 305 -7.35 11.71 -23.03
C THR A 305 -7.90 10.37 -23.50
N GLU A 306 -8.65 9.66 -22.66
CA GLU A 306 -9.28 8.39 -23.02
C GLU A 306 -10.56 8.64 -23.82
N ASP A 307 -10.51 8.49 -25.15
CA ASP A 307 -11.71 8.43 -25.99
C ASP A 307 -12.36 7.03 -25.98
N ASP A 308 -13.45 6.84 -26.72
CA ASP A 308 -14.15 5.53 -26.74
C ASP A 308 -13.33 4.45 -27.43
N ASP A 309 -12.51 4.79 -28.43
CA ASP A 309 -11.65 3.82 -29.11
C ASP A 309 -10.44 3.42 -28.25
N ALA A 310 -9.83 4.38 -27.54
CA ALA A 310 -8.77 4.10 -26.56
C ALA A 310 -9.29 3.21 -25.42
N PHE A 311 -10.50 3.47 -24.93
CA PHE A 311 -11.14 2.65 -23.92
C PHE A 311 -11.37 1.21 -24.41
N ARG A 312 -11.89 1.01 -25.63
CA ARG A 312 -12.04 -0.33 -26.22
C ARG A 312 -10.72 -1.05 -26.38
N ARG A 313 -9.70 -0.40 -26.96
CA ARG A 313 -8.35 -0.98 -27.09
C ARG A 313 -7.78 -1.39 -25.73
N SER A 314 -8.04 -0.59 -24.69
CA SER A 314 -7.62 -0.90 -23.33
C SER A 314 -8.31 -2.17 -22.78
N LEU A 315 -9.61 -2.33 -22.96
CA LEU A 315 -10.33 -3.53 -22.54
C LEU A 315 -9.90 -4.77 -23.31
N ASP A 316 -9.71 -4.66 -24.64
CA ASP A 316 -9.25 -5.76 -25.48
C ASP A 316 -7.83 -6.22 -25.07
N PHE A 317 -6.96 -5.28 -24.78
CA PHE A 317 -5.61 -5.57 -24.27
C PHE A 317 -5.66 -6.30 -22.92
N VAL A 318 -6.47 -5.81 -21.97
CA VAL A 318 -6.65 -6.43 -20.66
C VAL A 318 -7.20 -7.85 -20.79
N ARG A 319 -8.20 -8.06 -21.68
CA ARG A 319 -8.74 -9.39 -21.94
C ARG A 319 -7.68 -10.33 -22.52
N GLY A 320 -6.89 -9.85 -23.47
CA GLY A 320 -5.87 -10.66 -24.17
C GLY A 320 -4.72 -11.10 -23.26
N LEU A 321 -4.42 -10.36 -22.19
CA LEU A 321 -3.35 -10.70 -21.26
C LEU A 321 -3.72 -11.74 -20.20
N GLY A 322 -5.00 -12.01 -19.97
CA GLY A 322 -5.44 -13.01 -19.01
C GLY A 322 -4.98 -12.70 -17.57
N PHE A 323 -5.25 -11.51 -17.09
CA PHE A 323 -5.01 -11.17 -15.69
C PHE A 323 -5.90 -11.99 -14.76
N GLY A 324 -5.32 -12.47 -13.65
CA GLY A 324 -6.13 -13.16 -12.63
C GLY A 324 -6.95 -12.22 -11.76
N LYS A 325 -6.61 -10.92 -11.74
CA LYS A 325 -7.39 -9.88 -11.06
C LYS A 325 -7.07 -8.52 -11.64
N VAL A 326 -8.12 -7.73 -11.89
CA VAL A 326 -8.02 -6.33 -12.32
C VAL A 326 -8.68 -5.45 -11.27
N HIS A 327 -7.94 -4.47 -10.76
CA HIS A 327 -8.48 -3.42 -9.90
C HIS A 327 -8.84 -2.21 -10.76
N VAL A 328 -10.13 -1.90 -10.83
CA VAL A 328 -10.64 -0.80 -11.64
C VAL A 328 -10.77 0.45 -10.79
N PHE A 329 -10.17 1.55 -11.26
CA PHE A 329 -10.21 2.84 -10.60
C PHE A 329 -10.73 3.92 -11.56
N PRO A 330 -11.85 4.58 -11.25
CA PRO A 330 -12.18 5.83 -11.90
C PRO A 330 -11.09 6.87 -11.66
N TYR A 331 -10.68 7.60 -12.70
CA TYR A 331 -9.75 8.71 -12.54
C TYR A 331 -10.30 9.73 -11.53
N SER A 332 -9.43 10.20 -10.65
CA SER A 332 -9.76 11.18 -9.62
C SER A 332 -8.81 12.38 -9.74
N PRO A 333 -9.26 13.53 -10.22
CA PRO A 333 -8.41 14.72 -10.33
C PRO A 333 -7.77 15.09 -8.99
N ARG A 334 -6.48 15.37 -9.00
CA ARG A 334 -5.72 15.83 -7.85
C ARG A 334 -5.12 17.20 -8.13
N GLU A 335 -5.49 18.17 -7.32
CA GLU A 335 -4.98 19.53 -7.44
C GLU A 335 -3.44 19.53 -7.45
N GLY A 336 -2.85 20.33 -8.34
CA GLY A 336 -1.43 20.42 -8.55
C GLY A 336 -0.85 19.36 -9.51
N THR A 337 -1.66 18.40 -10.01
CA THR A 337 -1.21 17.44 -11.02
C THR A 337 -1.53 17.92 -12.45
N PRO A 338 -0.68 17.61 -13.44
CA PRO A 338 -0.92 18.01 -14.83
C PRO A 338 -2.27 17.54 -15.38
N ALA A 339 -2.68 16.30 -15.06
CA ALA A 339 -3.92 15.75 -15.55
C ALA A 339 -5.18 16.44 -14.96
N ALA A 340 -5.07 17.07 -13.80
CA ALA A 340 -6.18 17.82 -13.22
C ALA A 340 -6.50 19.12 -14.00
N ALA A 341 -5.51 19.65 -14.74
CA ALA A 341 -5.68 20.84 -15.59
C ALA A 341 -6.21 20.50 -17.00
N MET A 342 -6.30 19.22 -17.37
CA MET A 342 -6.86 18.78 -18.64
C MET A 342 -8.39 18.85 -18.63
N GLU A 343 -9.01 18.87 -19.81
CA GLU A 343 -10.47 18.76 -19.94
C GLU A 343 -10.96 17.41 -19.42
N GLN A 344 -11.84 17.45 -18.43
CA GLN A 344 -12.31 16.23 -17.73
C GLN A 344 -13.47 15.60 -18.50
N LEU A 345 -13.50 14.27 -18.52
CA LEU A 345 -14.64 13.53 -19.07
C LEU A 345 -15.89 13.70 -18.21
N ARG A 346 -17.05 13.58 -18.85
CA ARG A 346 -18.33 13.60 -18.14
C ARG A 346 -18.42 12.44 -17.16
N SER A 347 -18.93 12.71 -15.97
CA SER A 347 -19.10 11.69 -14.91
C SER A 347 -19.84 10.44 -15.37
N GLU A 348 -20.87 10.63 -16.21
CA GLU A 348 -21.66 9.54 -16.80
C GLU A 348 -20.80 8.58 -17.64
N THR A 349 -19.93 9.14 -18.49
CA THR A 349 -18.96 8.35 -19.29
C THR A 349 -18.01 7.56 -18.39
N VAL A 350 -17.47 8.21 -17.34
CA VAL A 350 -16.57 7.57 -16.39
C VAL A 350 -17.26 6.42 -15.65
N HIS A 351 -18.50 6.61 -15.21
CA HIS A 351 -19.26 5.56 -14.52
C HIS A 351 -19.58 4.38 -15.44
N ARG A 352 -20.00 4.65 -16.69
CA ARG A 352 -20.24 3.60 -17.68
C ARG A 352 -19.00 2.75 -17.93
N ARG A 353 -17.84 3.40 -18.18
CA ARG A 353 -16.57 2.71 -18.41
C ARG A 353 -16.12 1.92 -17.19
N ALA A 354 -16.32 2.46 -15.99
CA ALA A 354 -16.04 1.73 -14.76
C ALA A 354 -16.88 0.46 -14.61
N ALA A 355 -18.18 0.52 -14.92
CA ALA A 355 -19.07 -0.62 -14.88
C ALA A 355 -18.65 -1.71 -15.88
N GLU A 356 -18.41 -1.37 -17.15
CA GLU A 356 -17.94 -2.30 -18.19
C GLU A 356 -16.61 -2.95 -17.81
N SER A 357 -15.68 -2.16 -17.23
CA SER A 357 -14.38 -2.69 -16.80
C SER A 357 -14.49 -3.61 -15.59
N LEU A 358 -15.44 -3.37 -14.68
CA LEU A 358 -15.69 -4.23 -13.51
C LEU A 358 -16.30 -5.58 -13.94
N GLU A 359 -17.16 -5.57 -14.97
CA GLU A 359 -17.69 -6.82 -15.55
C GLU A 359 -16.57 -7.67 -16.16
N LEU A 360 -15.69 -7.07 -16.96
CA LEU A 360 -14.50 -7.77 -17.49
C LEU A 360 -13.59 -8.27 -16.38
N ALA A 361 -13.37 -7.45 -15.34
CA ALA A 361 -12.54 -7.85 -14.20
C ALA A 361 -13.11 -9.06 -13.46
N ALA A 362 -14.44 -9.14 -13.32
CA ALA A 362 -15.11 -10.27 -12.69
C ALA A 362 -15.03 -11.54 -13.55
N GLU A 363 -15.21 -11.42 -14.88
CA GLU A 363 -15.03 -12.51 -15.85
C GLU A 363 -13.61 -13.10 -15.75
N LEU A 364 -12.58 -12.27 -15.91
CA LEU A 364 -11.18 -12.71 -15.84
C LEU A 364 -10.83 -13.35 -14.50
N HIS A 365 -11.33 -12.80 -13.40
CA HIS A 365 -11.09 -13.39 -12.07
C HIS A 365 -11.75 -14.75 -11.92
N LYS A 366 -12.97 -14.92 -12.42
CA LYS A 366 -13.66 -16.21 -12.44
C LYS A 366 -12.89 -17.24 -13.26
N ASP A 367 -12.44 -16.85 -14.46
CA ASP A 367 -11.68 -17.73 -15.37
C ASP A 367 -10.36 -18.16 -14.73
N PHE A 368 -9.65 -17.24 -14.09
CA PHE A 368 -8.42 -17.56 -13.35
C PHE A 368 -8.70 -18.52 -12.20
N CYS A 369 -9.72 -18.26 -11.38
CA CYS A 369 -10.07 -19.14 -10.26
C CYS A 369 -10.51 -20.52 -10.72
N SER A 370 -11.23 -20.63 -11.85
CA SER A 370 -11.71 -21.92 -12.38
C SER A 370 -10.59 -22.90 -12.71
N GLN A 371 -9.41 -22.41 -13.10
CA GLN A 371 -8.22 -23.24 -13.40
C GLN A 371 -7.65 -23.92 -12.14
N TRP A 372 -8.06 -23.47 -10.96
CA TRP A 372 -7.60 -23.99 -9.67
C TRP A 372 -8.59 -24.95 -9.00
N ILE A 373 -9.76 -25.18 -9.60
CA ILE A 373 -10.73 -26.15 -9.10
C ILE A 373 -10.13 -27.56 -9.19
N GLY A 374 -10.23 -28.31 -8.09
CA GLY A 374 -9.68 -29.66 -7.99
C GLY A 374 -8.18 -29.72 -7.69
N ARG A 375 -7.50 -28.58 -7.52
CA ARG A 375 -6.08 -28.54 -7.11
C ARG A 375 -5.96 -28.35 -5.60
N GLU A 376 -5.01 -29.03 -5.00
CA GLU A 376 -4.63 -28.82 -3.60
C GLU A 376 -3.86 -27.51 -3.45
N CYS A 377 -4.18 -26.72 -2.42
CA CYS A 377 -3.49 -25.47 -2.15
C CYS A 377 -3.38 -25.20 -0.64
N ALA A 378 -2.24 -24.66 -0.23
CA ALA A 378 -2.03 -24.16 1.13
C ALA A 378 -2.56 -22.73 1.26
N ILE A 379 -3.36 -22.46 2.30
CA ILE A 379 -3.86 -21.12 2.61
C ILE A 379 -3.16 -20.53 3.84
N LEU A 380 -2.96 -19.22 3.85
CA LEU A 380 -2.70 -18.46 5.06
C LEU A 380 -4.07 -18.04 5.63
N THR A 381 -4.46 -18.63 6.74
CA THR A 381 -5.74 -18.32 7.39
C THR A 381 -5.70 -16.91 7.98
N GLU A 382 -6.67 -16.09 7.62
CA GLU A 382 -6.88 -14.74 8.12
C GLU A 382 -8.02 -14.67 9.14
N GLU A 383 -9.07 -15.47 8.92
CA GLU A 383 -10.26 -15.53 9.74
C GLU A 383 -10.65 -17.00 9.96
N SER A 384 -11.11 -17.34 11.17
CA SER A 384 -11.69 -18.65 11.46
C SER A 384 -12.75 -18.49 12.53
N ASP A 385 -13.91 -19.12 12.29
CA ASP A 385 -15.02 -19.22 13.27
C ASP A 385 -15.12 -20.60 13.91
N GLY A 386 -14.12 -21.46 13.68
CA GLY A 386 -14.10 -22.86 14.16
C GLY A 386 -14.81 -23.84 13.23
N THR A 387 -15.68 -23.40 12.33
CA THR A 387 -16.38 -24.23 11.32
C THR A 387 -15.82 -24.00 9.92
N ALA A 388 -15.37 -22.79 9.64
CA ALA A 388 -14.74 -22.40 8.39
C ALA A 388 -13.48 -21.56 8.64
N ALA A 389 -12.51 -21.69 7.76
CA ALA A 389 -11.31 -20.87 7.70
C ALA A 389 -11.29 -20.10 6.38
N LYS A 390 -11.08 -18.79 6.44
CA LYS A 390 -10.89 -17.94 5.25
C LYS A 390 -9.45 -17.51 5.20
N GLY A 391 -8.87 -17.52 4.00
CA GLY A 391 -7.48 -17.14 3.83
C GLY A 391 -7.08 -16.98 2.38
N LEU A 392 -5.79 -16.73 2.16
CA LEU A 392 -5.20 -16.54 0.85
C LEU A 392 -4.23 -17.67 0.50
N THR A 393 -4.34 -18.16 -0.72
CA THR A 393 -3.35 -19.07 -1.31
C THR A 393 -2.03 -18.35 -1.59
N ARG A 394 -0.98 -19.10 -1.95
CA ARG A 394 0.29 -18.52 -2.39
C ARG A 394 0.11 -17.62 -3.61
N ASN A 395 -0.70 -18.01 -4.57
CA ASN A 395 -1.03 -17.22 -5.75
C ASN A 395 -2.21 -16.24 -5.56
N TYR A 396 -2.51 -15.86 -4.32
CA TYR A 396 -3.41 -14.77 -3.96
C TYR A 396 -4.90 -14.99 -4.28
N ILE A 397 -5.35 -16.25 -4.34
CA ILE A 397 -6.78 -16.56 -4.42
C ILE A 397 -7.36 -16.61 -3.00
N ARG A 398 -8.49 -15.94 -2.77
CA ARG A 398 -9.23 -16.04 -1.51
C ARG A 398 -10.04 -17.32 -1.48
N VAL A 399 -9.85 -18.10 -0.47
CA VAL A 399 -10.51 -19.39 -0.28
C VAL A 399 -11.24 -19.42 1.06
N THR A 400 -12.43 -20.02 1.06
CA THR A 400 -13.13 -20.43 2.28
C THR A 400 -13.10 -21.95 2.32
N ALA A 401 -12.48 -22.53 3.34
CA ALA A 401 -12.40 -23.97 3.56
C ALA A 401 -13.15 -24.35 4.83
N LYS A 402 -13.72 -25.55 4.89
CA LYS A 402 -14.21 -26.11 6.17
C LYS A 402 -13.01 -26.23 7.10
N ALA A 403 -13.15 -25.79 8.34
CA ALA A 403 -12.11 -25.99 9.34
C ALA A 403 -11.93 -27.51 9.54
N ALA A 404 -10.69 -27.99 9.51
CA ALA A 404 -10.43 -29.36 9.94
C ALA A 404 -10.84 -29.49 11.40
N ALA A 405 -11.61 -30.51 11.73
CA ALA A 405 -11.82 -30.89 13.13
C ALA A 405 -10.43 -31.13 13.75
N LYS A 406 -10.17 -30.44 14.87
CA LYS A 406 -8.94 -30.63 15.64
C LYS A 406 -8.91 -32.01 16.23
#